data_0ad7e70327ab2f81dac06cfca7a64d93
#
_entry.id   0ad7e70327ab2f81dac06cfca7a64d93
#
_cell.length_a   1.000
_cell.length_b   1.000
_cell.length_c   1.000
_cell.angle_alpha   90.00
_cell.angle_beta   90.00
_cell.angle_gamma   90.00
#
_symmetry.space_group_name_H-M   'P 1'
#
loop_
_entity.id
_entity.type
_entity.pdbx_description
1 polymer ?
#
loop_
_entity_poly.entity_id
_entity_poly.type
_entity_poly.pdbx_seq_one_letter_code
_entity_poly.pdbx_strand_id
1 'polypeptide(L)'
;CLVGSEMCIRDRDFDSYKNMVGAFKMPRLVYMNLSVLKTLEERQFYSGFAEVMKSALIKDAPFYEWLIENMYEICERDLNTLEEMVIRTCSIKKMVVEKDPTEQGDRALLNLGHTIGHAIEKYKNFELYHGECVALGTVAAAYISWKKEMLSMEEFYEIRDMFVPFYLPISVDDIDPQELSLIHI
;
A
#
# COMPACT_ATOMS: atom_id res chain seq x y z
N CYS A 1 7.05 14.80 2.89
CA CYS A 1 6.73 13.56 3.56
C CYS A 1 7.81 12.53 3.28
N LEU A 2 8.42 11.95 4.30
CA LEU A 2 9.51 10.96 4.15
C LEU A 2 9.00 9.51 4.22
N VAL A 3 7.69 9.30 4.14
CA VAL A 3 7.05 8.00 4.37
C VAL A 3 7.09 7.09 3.14
N GLY A 4 7.47 7.57 1.99
CA GLY A 4 7.51 6.78 0.78
C GLY A 4 8.90 6.41 0.27
N SER A 5 9.96 6.78 0.99
CA SER A 5 11.26 6.38 0.53
C SER A 5 11.42 4.87 0.72
N GLU A 6 11.36 4.12 -0.33
CA GLU A 6 11.88 2.78 -0.33
C GLU A 6 13.28 2.79 0.27
N MET A 7 13.58 1.85 1.15
CA MET A 7 14.83 1.89 1.93
C MET A 7 16.09 1.95 1.06
N CYS A 8 15.98 1.65 -0.22
CA CYS A 8 17.09 1.54 -1.18
C CYS A 8 17.10 2.59 -2.27
N ILE A 9 15.95 3.21 -2.57
CA ILE A 9 15.79 4.17 -3.67
C ILE A 9 15.38 5.51 -3.07
N ARG A 10 16.09 6.57 -3.45
CA ARG A 10 15.68 7.95 -3.21
C ARG A 10 15.36 8.57 -4.54
N ASP A 11 14.09 8.79 -4.74
CA ASP A 11 13.55 9.35 -5.98
C ASP A 11 12.78 10.64 -5.72
N ARG A 12 12.53 11.35 -6.80
CA ARG A 12 11.79 12.61 -6.85
C ARG A 12 10.92 12.62 -8.08
N ASP A 13 9.79 13.22 -7.93
CA ASP A 13 8.92 13.54 -9.07
C ASP A 13 9.55 14.69 -9.87
N PHE A 14 9.38 14.63 -11.17
CA PHE A 14 9.82 15.68 -12.09
C PHE A 14 8.72 15.96 -13.10
N ASP A 15 8.25 17.20 -13.11
CA ASP A 15 7.12 17.66 -13.92
C ASP A 15 5.86 16.80 -13.61
N SER A 16 5.25 16.19 -14.61
CA SER A 16 4.07 15.32 -14.49
C SER A 16 4.41 13.82 -14.30
N TYR A 17 5.68 13.51 -14.07
CA TYR A 17 6.15 12.12 -13.94
C TYR A 17 6.62 11.84 -12.51
N LYS A 18 6.17 10.70 -11.96
CA LYS A 18 6.63 10.17 -10.67
C LYS A 18 7.99 9.48 -10.82
N ASN A 19 8.80 9.58 -9.76
CA ASN A 19 10.00 8.76 -9.54
C ASN A 19 11.06 8.83 -10.67
N MET A 20 11.12 9.95 -11.40
CA MET A 20 11.97 10.09 -12.59
C MET A 20 13.44 10.34 -12.28
N VAL A 21 13.75 10.91 -11.13
CA VAL A 21 15.14 11.22 -10.73
C VAL A 21 15.42 10.58 -9.39
N GLY A 22 16.33 9.62 -9.35
CA GLY A 22 16.62 8.91 -8.13
C GLY A 22 18.01 8.27 -8.09
N ALA A 23 18.37 7.79 -6.93
CA ALA A 23 19.61 7.03 -6.72
C ALA A 23 19.40 5.93 -5.69
N PHE A 24 19.98 4.76 -5.96
CA PHE A 24 20.04 3.68 -4.99
C PHE A 24 21.04 4.06 -3.89
N LYS A 25 20.53 4.33 -2.70
CA LYS A 25 21.34 4.70 -1.54
C LYS A 25 20.73 4.17 -0.26
N MET A 26 21.38 3.21 0.36
CA MET A 26 20.96 2.69 1.65
C MET A 26 21.12 3.75 2.74
N PRO A 27 20.12 3.97 3.60
CA PRO A 27 20.24 4.84 4.75
C PRO A 27 21.19 4.21 5.78
N ARG A 28 21.90 5.04 6.53
CA ARG A 28 22.71 4.58 7.68
C ARG A 28 21.88 4.41 8.94
N LEU A 29 20.78 5.12 9.03
CA LEU A 29 19.82 5.08 10.14
C LEU A 29 18.46 5.47 9.61
N VAL A 30 17.42 4.75 10.06
CA VAL A 30 16.01 5.14 9.91
C VAL A 30 15.46 5.34 11.31
N TYR A 31 15.07 6.57 11.62
CA TYR A 31 14.42 6.92 12.89
C TYR A 31 12.93 7.23 12.65
N MET A 32 12.08 6.56 13.39
CA MET A 32 10.62 6.73 13.31
C MET A 32 10.06 7.15 14.66
N ASN A 33 9.50 8.36 14.72
CA ASN A 33 8.76 8.83 15.90
C ASN A 33 7.26 8.64 15.65
N LEU A 34 6.68 7.60 16.22
CA LEU A 34 5.27 7.24 15.98
C LEU A 34 4.28 8.24 16.61
N SER A 35 4.72 9.08 17.56
CA SER A 35 3.83 10.07 18.16
C SER A 35 3.31 11.11 17.15
N VAL A 36 4.01 11.29 16.03
CA VAL A 36 3.55 12.18 14.94
C VAL A 36 2.30 11.67 14.23
N LEU A 37 2.02 10.37 14.32
CA LEU A 37 0.80 9.78 13.74
C LEU A 37 -0.46 10.26 14.46
N LYS A 38 -0.36 10.71 15.72
CA LYS A 38 -1.50 11.26 16.47
C LYS A 38 -2.05 12.55 15.89
N THR A 39 -1.21 13.33 15.22
CA THR A 39 -1.57 14.61 14.63
C THR A 39 -1.70 14.56 13.10
N LEU A 40 -1.46 13.40 12.52
CA LEU A 40 -1.61 13.21 11.08
C LEU A 40 -3.09 13.35 10.70
N GLU A 41 -3.36 14.01 9.60
CA GLU A 41 -4.71 14.12 9.04
C GLU A 41 -5.29 12.72 8.78
N GLU A 42 -6.58 12.54 9.07
CA GLU A 42 -7.23 11.23 9.14
C GLU A 42 -7.15 10.48 7.80
N ARG A 43 -7.47 11.16 6.70
CA ARG A 43 -7.41 10.57 5.37
C ARG A 43 -5.98 10.14 4.98
N GLN A 44 -4.97 10.90 5.42
CA GLN A 44 -3.56 10.52 5.21
C GLN A 44 -3.14 9.32 6.06
N PHE A 45 -3.67 9.23 7.28
CA PHE A 45 -3.41 8.08 8.14
C PHE A 45 -3.94 6.79 7.51
N TYR A 46 -5.21 6.79 7.07
CA TYR A 46 -5.78 5.62 6.41
C TYR A 46 -5.15 5.32 5.05
N SER A 47 -4.77 6.34 4.29
CA SER A 47 -3.98 6.14 3.08
C SER A 47 -2.66 5.40 3.39
N GLY A 48 -1.95 5.76 4.45
CA GLY A 48 -0.77 5.02 4.90
C GLY A 48 -1.09 3.59 5.33
N PHE A 49 -2.25 3.36 5.92
CA PHE A 49 -2.69 2.05 6.38
C PHE A 49 -2.94 1.06 5.23
N ALA A 50 -3.34 1.51 4.05
CA ALA A 50 -3.47 0.65 2.87
C ALA A 50 -2.18 -0.10 2.54
N GLU A 51 -1.02 0.52 2.73
CA GLU A 51 0.30 -0.11 2.55
C GLU A 51 0.59 -1.17 3.61
N VAL A 52 0.11 -0.96 4.84
CA VAL A 52 0.22 -1.94 5.93
C VAL A 52 -0.59 -3.18 5.59
N MET A 53 -1.86 -3.01 5.20
CA MET A 53 -2.75 -4.10 4.79
C MET A 53 -2.18 -4.88 3.61
N LYS A 54 -1.69 -4.19 2.58
CA LYS A 54 -1.01 -4.83 1.46
C LYS A 54 0.16 -5.68 1.92
N SER A 55 0.99 -5.17 2.83
CA SER A 55 2.16 -5.90 3.33
C SER A 55 1.76 -7.18 4.06
N ALA A 56 0.71 -7.15 4.87
CA ALA A 56 0.15 -8.30 5.54
C ALA A 56 -0.35 -9.35 4.55
N LEU A 57 -1.15 -8.95 3.55
CA LEU A 57 -1.67 -9.83 2.51
C LEU A 57 -0.58 -10.58 1.73
N ILE A 58 0.58 -9.96 1.50
CA ILE A 58 1.64 -10.55 0.67
C ILE A 58 2.40 -11.64 1.41
N LYS A 59 2.62 -11.50 2.71
CA LYS A 59 3.62 -12.33 3.41
C LYS A 59 3.22 -12.82 4.80
N ASP A 60 2.18 -12.28 5.42
CA ASP A 60 1.91 -12.55 6.83
C ASP A 60 0.41 -12.60 7.14
N ALA A 61 -0.22 -13.75 6.89
CA ALA A 61 -1.63 -13.96 7.20
C ALA A 61 -1.95 -13.75 8.70
N PRO A 62 -1.13 -14.23 9.67
CA PRO A 62 -1.35 -13.91 11.08
C PRO A 62 -1.27 -12.42 11.40
N PHE A 63 -0.49 -11.66 10.64
CA PHE A 63 -0.46 -10.20 10.78
C PHE A 63 -1.73 -9.56 10.23
N TYR A 64 -2.25 -10.08 9.12
CA TYR A 64 -3.53 -9.64 8.57
C TYR A 64 -4.67 -9.84 9.58
N GLU A 65 -4.78 -11.03 10.18
CA GLU A 65 -5.78 -11.33 11.22
C GLU A 65 -5.62 -10.38 12.41
N TRP A 66 -4.40 -10.17 12.88
CA TRP A 66 -4.09 -9.25 13.97
C TRP A 66 -4.53 -7.80 13.67
N LEU A 67 -4.37 -7.33 12.44
CA LEU A 67 -4.81 -5.99 12.03
C LEU A 67 -6.34 -5.84 12.13
N ILE A 68 -7.08 -6.87 11.77
CA ILE A 68 -8.55 -6.88 11.89
C ILE A 68 -8.97 -6.91 13.37
N GLU A 69 -8.33 -7.75 14.19
CA GLU A 69 -8.62 -7.86 15.60
C GLU A 69 -8.34 -6.56 16.38
N ASN A 70 -7.31 -5.81 15.99
CA ASN A 70 -6.89 -4.57 16.64
C ASN A 70 -7.35 -3.31 15.89
N MET A 71 -8.35 -3.42 15.03
CA MET A 71 -8.85 -2.33 14.20
C MET A 71 -9.24 -1.10 15.03
N TYR A 72 -9.92 -1.28 16.17
CA TYR A 72 -10.36 -0.18 17.02
C TYR A 72 -9.17 0.59 17.58
N GLU A 73 -8.19 -0.08 18.15
CA GLU A 73 -6.98 0.50 18.73
C GLU A 73 -6.14 1.22 17.67
N ILE A 74 -6.10 0.69 16.46
CA ILE A 74 -5.42 1.33 15.32
C ILE A 74 -6.13 2.64 14.96
N CYS A 75 -7.46 2.63 14.85
CA CYS A 75 -8.24 3.83 14.55
C CYS A 75 -8.12 4.89 15.65
N GLU A 76 -8.11 4.49 16.91
CA GLU A 76 -7.88 5.36 18.07
C GLU A 76 -6.42 5.83 18.21
N ARG A 77 -5.54 5.33 17.34
CA ARG A 77 -4.10 5.65 17.31
C ARG A 77 -3.40 5.33 18.62
N ASP A 78 -3.73 4.18 19.21
CA ASP A 78 -2.98 3.68 20.36
C ASP A 78 -1.51 3.46 19.98
N LEU A 79 -0.60 4.08 20.73
CA LEU A 79 0.82 4.06 20.34
C LEU A 79 1.46 2.68 20.42
N ASN A 80 1.03 1.84 21.35
CA ASN A 80 1.60 0.50 21.50
C ASN A 80 1.16 -0.38 20.32
N THR A 81 -0.11 -0.29 19.94
CA THR A 81 -0.65 -1.00 18.77
C THR A 81 -0.02 -0.49 17.47
N LEU A 82 0.16 0.81 17.33
CA LEU A 82 0.85 1.39 16.16
C LEU A 82 2.33 0.98 16.09
N GLU A 83 3.01 0.86 17.24
CA GLU A 83 4.41 0.39 17.29
C GLU A 83 4.52 -1.04 16.79
N GLU A 84 3.69 -1.95 17.28
CA GLU A 84 3.65 -3.35 16.83
C GLU A 84 3.34 -3.44 15.33
N MET A 85 2.33 -2.71 14.85
CA MET A 85 1.96 -2.62 13.45
C MET A 85 3.13 -2.18 12.57
N VAL A 86 3.84 -1.12 12.95
CA VAL A 86 4.99 -0.59 12.19
C VAL A 86 6.17 -1.56 12.23
N ILE A 87 6.46 -2.19 13.36
CA ILE A 87 7.52 -3.18 13.50
C ILE A 87 7.28 -4.36 12.55
N ARG A 88 6.06 -4.92 12.53
CA ARG A 88 5.70 -6.05 11.64
C ARG A 88 5.78 -5.64 10.18
N THR A 89 5.21 -4.50 9.81
CA THR A 89 5.26 -3.99 8.43
C THR A 89 6.70 -3.78 7.95
N CYS A 90 7.54 -3.14 8.77
CA CYS A 90 8.95 -2.93 8.45
C CYS A 90 9.72 -4.26 8.35
N SER A 91 9.39 -5.23 9.18
CA SER A 91 10.03 -6.56 9.18
C SER A 91 9.71 -7.31 7.87
N ILE A 92 8.47 -7.26 7.39
CA ILE A 92 8.08 -7.83 6.10
C ILE A 92 8.86 -7.17 4.97
N LYS A 93 8.86 -5.83 4.93
CA LYS A 93 9.60 -5.08 3.90
C LYS A 93 11.10 -5.38 3.95
N LYS A 94 11.69 -5.43 5.14
CA LYS A 94 13.09 -5.79 5.34
C LYS A 94 13.40 -7.17 4.76
N MET A 95 12.61 -8.17 5.14
CA MET A 95 12.79 -9.56 4.66
C MET A 95 12.76 -9.65 3.13
N VAL A 96 11.81 -8.97 2.50
CA VAL A 96 11.67 -8.97 1.04
C VAL A 96 12.84 -8.27 0.36
N VAL A 97 13.25 -7.09 0.87
CA VAL A 97 14.35 -6.30 0.29
C VAL A 97 15.71 -6.97 0.50
N GLU A 98 15.96 -7.61 1.65
CA GLU A 98 17.19 -8.34 1.91
C GLU A 98 17.34 -9.58 1.00
N LYS A 99 16.21 -10.24 0.69
CA LYS A 99 16.18 -11.40 -0.22
C LYS A 99 16.35 -10.98 -1.69
N ASP A 100 15.81 -9.85 -2.08
CA ASP A 100 15.82 -9.35 -3.46
C ASP A 100 16.13 -7.84 -3.53
N PRO A 101 17.41 -7.45 -3.36
CA PRO A 101 17.80 -6.02 -3.34
C PRO A 101 17.57 -5.29 -4.67
N THR A 102 17.55 -6.03 -5.80
CA THR A 102 17.54 -5.47 -7.16
C THR A 102 16.21 -5.64 -7.89
N GLU A 103 15.16 -6.12 -7.18
CA GLU A 103 13.82 -6.28 -7.74
C GLU A 103 13.74 -7.20 -8.98
N GLN A 104 14.37 -8.37 -8.88
CA GLN A 104 14.35 -9.37 -9.95
C GLN A 104 13.43 -10.57 -9.64
N GLY A 105 12.75 -10.57 -8.51
CA GLY A 105 11.91 -11.67 -8.05
C GLY A 105 10.88 -11.26 -6.98
N ASP A 106 11.03 -11.77 -5.76
CA ASP A 106 10.07 -11.62 -4.66
C ASP A 106 9.73 -10.16 -4.32
N ARG A 107 10.61 -9.22 -4.62
CA ARG A 107 10.37 -7.79 -4.35
C ARG A 107 9.21 -7.23 -5.19
N ALA A 108 8.95 -7.80 -6.36
CA ALA A 108 7.79 -7.44 -7.18
C ALA A 108 6.45 -7.62 -6.45
N LEU A 109 6.40 -8.48 -5.42
CA LEU A 109 5.22 -8.63 -4.56
C LEU A 109 4.85 -7.34 -3.84
N LEU A 110 5.82 -6.48 -3.50
CA LEU A 110 5.56 -5.17 -2.88
C LEU A 110 4.76 -4.24 -3.79
N ASN A 111 4.69 -4.54 -5.09
CA ASN A 111 3.91 -3.78 -6.08
C ASN A 111 2.46 -4.30 -6.22
N LEU A 112 1.98 -5.18 -5.32
CA LEU A 112 0.57 -5.56 -5.30
C LEU A 112 -0.32 -4.31 -5.24
N GLY A 113 -1.27 -4.22 -6.15
CA GLY A 113 -2.17 -3.06 -6.26
C GLY A 113 -1.56 -1.83 -6.96
N HIS A 114 -0.24 -1.73 -7.11
CA HIS A 114 0.41 -0.52 -7.63
C HIS A 114 0.20 -0.32 -9.13
N THR A 115 0.21 -1.38 -9.93
CA THR A 115 0.05 -1.26 -11.38
C THR A 115 -1.27 -0.56 -11.75
N ILE A 116 -2.39 -1.04 -11.22
CA ILE A 116 -3.70 -0.43 -11.44
C ILE A 116 -3.84 0.84 -10.59
N GLY A 117 -3.34 0.83 -9.37
CA GLY A 117 -3.40 1.97 -8.46
C GLY A 117 -2.73 3.23 -9.03
N HIS A 118 -1.52 3.13 -9.56
CA HIS A 118 -0.83 4.26 -10.21
C HIS A 118 -1.55 4.75 -11.47
N ALA A 119 -2.15 3.84 -12.25
CA ALA A 119 -2.96 4.24 -13.40
C ALA A 119 -4.18 5.05 -12.95
N ILE A 120 -4.89 4.61 -11.90
CA ILE A 120 -6.02 5.35 -11.31
C ILE A 120 -5.55 6.70 -10.75
N GLU A 121 -4.45 6.73 -10.01
CA GLU A 121 -3.87 7.94 -9.43
C GLU A 121 -3.60 9.01 -10.51
N LYS A 122 -2.99 8.60 -11.61
CA LYS A 122 -2.73 9.48 -12.76
C LYS A 122 -4.01 9.88 -13.49
N TYR A 123 -4.93 8.94 -13.71
CA TYR A 123 -6.21 9.20 -14.37
C TYR A 123 -7.06 10.24 -13.61
N LYS A 124 -7.07 10.16 -12.28
CA LYS A 124 -7.76 11.11 -11.39
C LYS A 124 -6.93 12.35 -11.06
N ASN A 125 -5.87 12.66 -11.83
CA ASN A 125 -5.02 13.84 -11.66
C ASN A 125 -4.52 14.03 -10.22
N PHE A 126 -4.19 12.94 -9.52
CA PHE A 126 -3.70 12.92 -8.13
C PHE A 126 -4.68 13.49 -7.09
N GLU A 127 -5.98 13.50 -7.37
CA GLU A 127 -7.03 13.88 -6.41
C GLU A 127 -7.22 12.82 -5.31
N LEU A 128 -6.96 11.56 -5.64
CA LEU A 128 -6.92 10.45 -4.69
C LEU A 128 -5.53 10.33 -4.06
N TYR A 129 -5.50 10.00 -2.79
CA TYR A 129 -4.24 9.72 -2.11
C TYR A 129 -3.67 8.37 -2.58
N HIS A 130 -2.35 8.25 -2.51
CA HIS A 130 -1.63 7.06 -2.98
C HIS A 130 -2.20 5.75 -2.41
N GLY A 131 -2.41 5.68 -1.09
CA GLY A 131 -2.96 4.47 -0.47
C GLY A 131 -4.41 4.17 -0.85
N GLU A 132 -5.22 5.20 -1.15
CA GLU A 132 -6.57 5.00 -1.70
C GLU A 132 -6.48 4.29 -3.07
N CYS A 133 -5.53 4.73 -3.89
CA CYS A 133 -5.27 4.10 -5.19
C CYS A 133 -4.69 2.68 -5.05
N VAL A 134 -3.83 2.44 -4.05
CA VAL A 134 -3.30 1.10 -3.74
C VAL A 134 -4.42 0.17 -3.27
N ALA A 135 -5.35 0.64 -2.45
CA ALA A 135 -6.52 -0.14 -2.04
C ALA A 135 -7.37 -0.54 -3.26
N LEU A 136 -7.73 0.42 -4.11
CA LEU A 136 -8.47 0.16 -5.37
C LEU A 136 -7.73 -0.84 -6.27
N GLY A 137 -6.43 -0.66 -6.43
CA GLY A 137 -5.61 -1.56 -7.25
C GLY A 137 -5.49 -2.96 -6.65
N THR A 138 -5.46 -3.09 -5.32
CA THR A 138 -5.46 -4.38 -4.63
C THR A 138 -6.79 -5.11 -4.81
N VAL A 139 -7.92 -4.40 -4.68
CA VAL A 139 -9.26 -4.95 -4.94
C VAL A 139 -9.38 -5.41 -6.39
N ALA A 140 -8.88 -4.62 -7.36
CA ALA A 140 -8.89 -5.00 -8.76
C ALA A 140 -8.03 -6.23 -9.04
N ALA A 141 -6.85 -6.34 -8.42
CA ALA A 141 -5.98 -7.51 -8.54
C ALA A 141 -6.64 -8.77 -7.94
N ALA A 142 -7.27 -8.64 -6.78
CA ALA A 142 -8.04 -9.73 -6.15
C ALA A 142 -9.23 -10.16 -7.03
N TYR A 143 -9.95 -9.21 -7.63
CA TYR A 143 -11.02 -9.51 -8.58
C TYR A 143 -10.53 -10.31 -9.80
N ILE A 144 -9.40 -9.90 -10.39
CA ILE A 144 -8.77 -10.61 -11.51
C ILE A 144 -8.36 -12.03 -11.08
N SER A 145 -7.79 -12.17 -9.88
CA SER A 145 -7.41 -13.47 -9.33
C SER A 145 -8.60 -14.39 -9.12
N TRP A 146 -9.72 -13.86 -8.60
CA TRP A 146 -10.97 -14.61 -8.52
C TRP A 146 -11.48 -15.02 -9.89
N LYS A 147 -11.53 -14.12 -10.87
CA LYS A 147 -11.96 -14.44 -12.24
C LYS A 147 -11.06 -15.47 -12.95
N LYS A 148 -9.83 -15.59 -12.51
CA LYS A 148 -8.87 -16.62 -12.96
C LYS A 148 -8.89 -17.91 -12.11
N GLU A 149 -9.87 -18.04 -11.21
CA GLU A 149 -10.00 -19.20 -10.31
C GLU A 149 -8.78 -19.41 -9.39
N MET A 150 -8.02 -18.35 -9.12
CA MET A 150 -6.87 -18.36 -8.19
C MET A 150 -7.29 -18.03 -6.75
N LEU A 151 -8.43 -17.38 -6.59
CA LEU A 151 -9.09 -17.07 -5.32
C LEU A 151 -10.55 -17.52 -5.40
N SER A 152 -11.10 -17.94 -4.26
CA SER A 152 -12.54 -18.14 -4.11
C SER A 152 -13.28 -16.79 -4.10
N MET A 153 -14.59 -16.86 -4.23
CA MET A 153 -15.43 -15.66 -4.12
C MET A 153 -15.39 -15.10 -2.68
N GLU A 154 -15.36 -15.96 -1.71
CA GLU A 154 -15.28 -15.59 -0.29
C GLU A 154 -13.98 -14.85 0.00
N GLU A 155 -12.82 -15.36 -0.42
CA GLU A 155 -11.53 -14.72 -0.27
C GLU A 155 -11.46 -13.35 -0.99
N PHE A 156 -12.05 -13.26 -2.18
CA PHE A 156 -12.17 -11.96 -2.87
C PHE A 156 -12.95 -10.94 -2.06
N TYR A 157 -14.12 -11.32 -1.53
CA TYR A 157 -14.93 -10.41 -0.73
C TYR A 157 -14.24 -10.04 0.58
N GLU A 158 -13.55 -10.97 1.22
CA GLU A 158 -12.76 -10.71 2.41
C GLU A 158 -11.67 -9.65 2.14
N ILE A 159 -10.88 -9.82 1.07
CA ILE A 159 -9.84 -8.85 0.67
C ILE A 159 -10.46 -7.49 0.32
N ARG A 160 -11.60 -7.46 -0.37
CA ARG A 160 -12.29 -6.21 -0.71
C ARG A 160 -12.78 -5.49 0.53
N ASP A 161 -13.47 -6.21 1.41
CA ASP A 161 -14.22 -5.61 2.51
C ASP A 161 -13.32 -5.19 3.67
N MET A 162 -12.09 -5.71 3.76
CA MET A 162 -11.11 -5.32 4.78
C MET A 162 -10.71 -3.83 4.72
N PHE A 163 -10.88 -3.18 3.58
CA PHE A 163 -10.56 -1.77 3.43
C PHE A 163 -11.65 -0.84 3.95
N VAL A 164 -12.90 -1.31 4.01
CA VAL A 164 -14.07 -0.50 4.38
C VAL A 164 -13.99 0.07 5.80
N PRO A 165 -13.60 -0.70 6.84
CA PRO A 165 -13.48 -0.18 8.20
C PRO A 165 -12.45 0.95 8.37
N PHE A 166 -11.51 1.06 7.42
CA PHE A 166 -10.46 2.06 7.40
C PHE A 166 -10.75 3.21 6.42
N TYR A 167 -12.02 3.37 6.03
CA TYR A 167 -12.47 4.44 5.12
C TYR A 167 -11.72 4.48 3.78
N LEU A 168 -11.14 3.35 3.37
CA LEU A 168 -10.46 3.22 2.09
C LEU A 168 -11.47 2.82 1.01
N PRO A 169 -11.37 3.38 -0.21
CA PRO A 169 -12.29 3.10 -1.29
C PRO A 169 -12.11 1.68 -1.82
N ILE A 170 -13.21 1.00 -2.09
CA ILE A 170 -13.26 -0.33 -2.72
C ILE A 170 -13.79 -0.29 -4.15
N SER A 171 -14.25 0.88 -4.59
CA SER A 171 -14.70 1.16 -5.96
C SER A 171 -14.40 2.61 -6.31
N VAL A 172 -14.34 2.89 -7.60
CA VAL A 172 -14.15 4.24 -8.12
C VAL A 172 -15.03 4.39 -9.36
N ASP A 173 -15.71 5.53 -9.45
CA ASP A 173 -16.58 5.86 -10.56
C ASP A 173 -15.84 6.70 -11.62
N ASP A 174 -16.49 6.85 -12.78
CA ASP A 174 -16.02 7.72 -13.87
C ASP A 174 -14.60 7.39 -14.36
N ILE A 175 -14.32 6.10 -14.55
CA ILE A 175 -13.12 5.62 -15.21
C ILE A 175 -13.49 4.94 -16.53
N ASP A 176 -12.90 5.41 -17.63
CA ASP A 176 -12.91 4.66 -18.89
C ASP A 176 -11.79 3.61 -18.87
N PRO A 177 -12.11 2.31 -18.92
CA PRO A 177 -11.11 1.25 -18.91
C PRO A 177 -10.16 1.30 -20.10
N GLN A 178 -10.59 1.85 -21.23
CA GLN A 178 -9.73 1.97 -22.42
C GLN A 178 -8.68 3.06 -22.21
N GLU A 179 -9.10 4.22 -21.72
CA GLU A 179 -8.17 5.31 -21.39
C GLU A 179 -7.21 4.90 -20.26
N LEU A 180 -7.72 4.23 -19.21
CA LEU A 180 -6.89 3.72 -18.13
C LEU A 180 -5.79 2.78 -18.64
N SER A 181 -6.11 1.91 -19.61
CA SER A 181 -5.16 0.95 -20.19
C SER A 181 -4.03 1.59 -21.00
N LEU A 182 -4.21 2.83 -21.42
CA LEU A 182 -3.21 3.60 -22.18
C LEU A 182 -2.25 4.38 -21.27
N ILE A 183 -2.52 4.42 -19.97
CA ILE A 183 -1.63 5.09 -19.01
C ILE A 183 -0.39 4.23 -18.81
N HIS A 184 0.75 4.73 -19.27
CA HIS A 184 2.04 4.13 -18.96
C HIS A 184 2.48 4.51 -17.55
N ILE A 185 2.82 3.49 -16.80
CA ILE A 185 3.24 3.56 -15.40
C ILE A 185 4.77 3.48 -15.33
#